data_1c50de068e4aefb7cb02e67930f6926b
#
_entry.id   1c50de068e4aefb7cb02e67930f6926b
#
_cell.length_a   1.000
_cell.length_b   1.000
_cell.length_c   1.000
_cell.angle_alpha   90.00
_cell.angle_beta   90.00
_cell.angle_gamma   90.00
#
_symmetry.space_group_name_H-M   'P 1'
#
loop_
_entity.id
_entity.type
_entity.pdbx_description
1 polymer ?
#
loop_
_entity_poly.entity_id
_entity_poly.type
_entity_poly.pdbx_seq_one_letter_code
_entity_poly.pdbx_strand_id
1 'polypeptide(L)'
;PFCDNTTEADLQTQNFNNQTTPLLISNKGRYIWCDGPFRFQLRDGKIRIESARGTIEHATAGNTLKEAYLAASGKYLPPTGILPPELFFSKPQYNTWIELIYNQNQEDILKYARSIIDNGFPTGILMIDDNWQKDYGNLNFRPDKFPNPKAMVDELHAMGFKVMLWVSPFVSPDSEEFRYLKTKGYLVKRKGSDQPAILDWWNGSSACYDLSNPDAYNHLRSTLKKMQQDYHIDGFKFDAGDPERYPEKEVDVFDRQSYDTEQTYLWAKLGLEFPYNEFRACWKLGGQPLVQRLGDKKYSWDGVASLVPSMIAAGLLGYSYACPDMIGGGEYSSFQGIDASGFDQTLIVRSCQIHSMMPMMQFSVAPWRILNKENLETCIKYAKWHEQLGDYILSQAKNASITGEPIVRHMDYAFPNQGFEECRDQYMLGDKYLVAPIMSSGNTRTVKLPKGKWKDDLGKVYKGGKTYTLDVPLSRLPWFVEVK
;
A
#
# COMPACT_ATOMS: atom_id res chain seq x y z
N PRO A 1 -6.75 -7.43 -3.09
CA PRO A 1 -7.76 -7.24 -4.12
C PRO A 1 -7.41 -8.02 -5.38
N PHE A 2 -8.43 -8.54 -6.08
CA PHE A 2 -8.23 -9.22 -7.35
C PHE A 2 -8.25 -8.19 -8.48
N CYS A 3 -7.17 -8.11 -9.20
CA CYS A 3 -7.01 -7.22 -10.35
C CYS A 3 -6.78 -7.98 -11.67
N ASP A 4 -7.07 -9.27 -11.67
CA ASP A 4 -6.95 -10.19 -12.80
C ASP A 4 -8.30 -10.83 -13.17
N ASN A 5 -8.27 -11.90 -13.97
CA ASN A 5 -9.44 -12.65 -14.36
C ASN A 5 -9.80 -13.79 -13.37
N THR A 6 -9.58 -13.56 -12.07
CA THR A 6 -9.90 -14.54 -11.04
C THR A 6 -11.39 -14.88 -11.03
N THR A 7 -11.72 -16.13 -11.23
CA THR A 7 -13.08 -16.64 -11.24
C THR A 7 -13.43 -17.46 -10.00
N GLU A 8 -12.43 -17.79 -9.19
CA GLU A 8 -12.60 -18.54 -7.94
C GLU A 8 -11.56 -18.08 -6.91
N ALA A 9 -12.00 -17.89 -5.66
CA ALA A 9 -11.10 -17.64 -4.55
C ALA A 9 -11.73 -18.07 -3.22
N ASP A 10 -10.89 -18.47 -2.28
CA ASP A 10 -11.29 -18.88 -0.94
C ASP A 10 -10.53 -18.04 0.12
N LEU A 11 -11.21 -17.03 0.64
CA LEU A 11 -10.69 -16.15 1.70
C LEU A 11 -10.59 -16.85 3.07
N GLN A 12 -11.06 -18.11 3.18
CA GLN A 12 -11.01 -18.89 4.43
C GLN A 12 -9.73 -19.73 4.55
N THR A 13 -9.12 -20.09 3.42
CA THR A 13 -8.03 -21.07 3.39
C THR A 13 -6.83 -20.64 2.55
N GLN A 14 -7.02 -19.71 1.64
CA GLN A 14 -5.97 -19.22 0.76
C GLN A 14 -5.28 -17.99 1.34
N ASN A 15 -4.00 -17.91 1.03
CA ASN A 15 -3.18 -16.76 1.34
C ASN A 15 -3.57 -15.59 0.44
N PHE A 16 -4.43 -14.72 0.94
CA PHE A 16 -4.72 -13.44 0.31
C PHE A 16 -3.92 -12.36 1.00
N ASN A 17 -2.71 -12.18 0.51
CA ASN A 17 -1.81 -11.16 1.01
C ASN A 17 -2.41 -9.77 0.96
N ASN A 18 -1.96 -8.93 1.88
CA ASN A 18 -2.16 -7.50 1.87
C ASN A 18 -3.60 -7.08 2.18
N GLN A 19 -4.14 -6.17 1.37
CA GLN A 19 -5.43 -5.54 1.65
C GLN A 19 -6.56 -6.43 1.13
N THR A 20 -7.36 -6.93 2.06
CA THR A 20 -8.48 -7.81 1.74
C THR A 20 -9.76 -7.33 2.43
N THR A 21 -10.84 -7.35 1.68
CA THR A 21 -12.18 -7.02 2.17
C THR A 21 -13.17 -8.02 1.58
N PRO A 22 -14.07 -8.58 2.38
CA PRO A 22 -15.03 -9.58 1.92
C PRO A 22 -16.19 -8.95 1.13
N LEU A 23 -15.86 -8.27 0.04
CA LEU A 23 -16.76 -7.50 -0.80
C LEU A 23 -16.56 -7.88 -2.27
N LEU A 24 -17.65 -8.17 -2.97
CA LEU A 24 -17.71 -8.28 -4.42
C LEU A 24 -18.63 -7.20 -4.96
N ILE A 25 -18.21 -6.52 -6.03
CA ILE A 25 -18.96 -5.42 -6.66
C ILE A 25 -19.07 -5.67 -8.16
N SER A 26 -20.19 -5.30 -8.73
CA SER A 26 -20.46 -5.42 -10.16
C SER A 26 -20.75 -4.05 -10.77
N ASN A 27 -20.29 -3.83 -12.00
CA ASN A 27 -20.66 -2.67 -12.84
C ASN A 27 -22.13 -2.68 -13.28
N LYS A 28 -22.92 -3.64 -12.83
CA LYS A 28 -24.38 -3.70 -13.01
C LYS A 28 -25.15 -3.30 -11.75
N GLY A 29 -24.53 -2.49 -10.88
CA GLY A 29 -25.18 -1.96 -9.68
C GLY A 29 -25.35 -2.97 -8.55
N ARG A 30 -24.66 -4.12 -8.57
CA ARG A 30 -24.83 -5.17 -7.55
C ARG A 30 -23.60 -5.31 -6.68
N TYR A 31 -23.82 -5.65 -5.42
CA TYR A 31 -22.74 -6.02 -4.51
C TYR A 31 -23.11 -7.20 -3.62
N ILE A 32 -22.09 -7.87 -3.10
CA ILE A 32 -22.19 -8.93 -2.12
C ILE A 32 -21.18 -8.64 -1.02
N TRP A 33 -21.63 -8.71 0.22
CA TRP A 33 -20.83 -8.56 1.43
C TRP A 33 -20.92 -9.80 2.29
N CYS A 34 -19.85 -10.13 3.01
CA CYS A 34 -19.86 -11.13 4.06
C CYS A 34 -19.16 -10.61 5.31
N ASP A 35 -19.70 -10.89 6.48
CA ASP A 35 -19.08 -10.45 7.74
C ASP A 35 -17.79 -11.21 8.05
N GLY A 36 -17.64 -12.42 7.57
CA GLY A 36 -16.46 -13.27 7.67
C GLY A 36 -15.79 -13.54 6.34
N PRO A 37 -14.65 -14.24 6.35
CA PRO A 37 -14.06 -14.74 5.12
C PRO A 37 -14.99 -15.69 4.41
N PHE A 38 -14.96 -15.67 3.08
CA PHE A 38 -15.84 -16.50 2.24
C PHE A 38 -15.09 -17.08 1.04
N ARG A 39 -15.63 -18.16 0.48
CA ARG A 39 -15.26 -18.67 -0.82
C ARG A 39 -16.24 -18.18 -1.87
N PHE A 40 -15.76 -17.79 -3.05
CA PHE A 40 -16.62 -17.56 -4.21
C PHE A 40 -16.15 -18.31 -5.44
N GLN A 41 -17.10 -18.62 -6.33
CA GLN A 41 -16.85 -19.21 -7.63
C GLN A 41 -17.80 -18.60 -8.67
N LEU A 42 -17.22 -18.14 -9.77
CA LEU A 42 -17.92 -17.64 -10.95
C LEU A 42 -17.91 -18.72 -12.02
N ARG A 43 -19.06 -19.30 -12.32
CA ARG A 43 -19.19 -20.34 -13.32
C ARG A 43 -20.54 -20.26 -14.02
N ASP A 44 -20.55 -20.42 -15.35
CA ASP A 44 -21.77 -20.48 -16.19
C ASP A 44 -22.72 -19.28 -15.93
N GLY A 45 -22.16 -18.07 -15.79
CA GLY A 45 -22.94 -16.86 -15.53
C GLY A 45 -23.57 -16.78 -14.13
N LYS A 46 -23.19 -17.69 -13.23
CA LYS A 46 -23.64 -17.72 -11.83
C LYS A 46 -22.48 -17.47 -10.87
N ILE A 47 -22.79 -16.84 -9.74
CA ILE A 47 -21.88 -16.73 -8.61
C ILE A 47 -22.35 -17.66 -7.48
N ARG A 48 -21.46 -18.49 -6.98
CA ARG A 48 -21.64 -19.27 -5.76
C ARG A 48 -20.77 -18.67 -4.67
N ILE A 49 -21.34 -18.48 -3.49
CA ILE A 49 -20.64 -17.95 -2.31
C ILE A 49 -20.93 -18.85 -1.13
N GLU A 50 -19.89 -19.18 -0.38
CA GLU A 50 -19.95 -20.00 0.82
C GLU A 50 -19.13 -19.34 1.93
N SER A 51 -19.68 -19.22 3.13
CA SER A 51 -18.96 -18.80 4.33
C SER A 51 -19.27 -19.75 5.48
N ALA A 52 -18.23 -20.16 6.20
CA ALA A 52 -18.40 -21.07 7.34
C ALA A 52 -19.03 -20.39 8.56
N ARG A 53 -18.84 -19.07 8.72
CA ARG A 53 -19.22 -18.33 9.94
C ARG A 53 -19.86 -16.97 9.67
N GLY A 54 -19.70 -16.42 8.48
CA GLY A 54 -20.19 -15.08 8.16
C GLY A 54 -21.61 -15.08 7.59
N THR A 55 -22.33 -13.98 7.84
CA THR A 55 -23.60 -13.72 7.18
C THR A 55 -23.34 -13.10 5.82
N ILE A 56 -23.94 -13.67 4.78
CA ILE A 56 -23.83 -13.19 3.40
C ILE A 56 -25.00 -12.27 3.09
N GLU A 57 -24.71 -11.05 2.71
CA GLU A 57 -25.69 -10.06 2.25
C GLU A 57 -25.45 -9.74 0.76
N HIS A 58 -26.52 -9.52 0.03
CA HIS A 58 -26.43 -9.04 -1.35
C HIS A 58 -27.50 -7.98 -1.63
N ALA A 59 -27.18 -7.04 -2.48
CA ALA A 59 -28.13 -6.01 -2.88
C ALA A 59 -27.84 -5.48 -4.30
N THR A 60 -28.83 -4.80 -4.84
CA THR A 60 -28.72 -3.99 -6.04
C THR A 60 -28.92 -2.52 -5.66
N ALA A 61 -27.96 -1.68 -6.05
CA ALA A 61 -27.99 -0.24 -5.81
C ALA A 61 -27.65 0.47 -7.13
N GLY A 62 -28.67 0.86 -7.86
CA GLY A 62 -28.51 1.49 -9.19
C GLY A 62 -28.12 0.51 -10.29
N ASN A 63 -27.39 1.01 -11.32
CA ASN A 63 -27.06 0.27 -12.53
C ASN A 63 -25.57 0.42 -12.95
N THR A 64 -24.75 1.01 -12.09
CA THR A 64 -23.35 1.34 -12.38
C THR A 64 -22.41 0.83 -11.30
N LEU A 65 -21.12 0.74 -11.63
CA LEU A 65 -20.06 0.41 -10.67
C LEU A 65 -20.00 1.43 -9.52
N LYS A 66 -20.17 2.72 -9.83
CA LYS A 66 -20.15 3.80 -8.84
C LYS A 66 -21.27 3.65 -7.82
N GLU A 67 -22.50 3.42 -8.27
CA GLU A 67 -23.66 3.27 -7.39
C GLU A 67 -23.53 2.05 -6.49
N ALA A 68 -23.11 0.90 -7.03
CA ALA A 68 -22.86 -0.30 -6.24
C ALA A 68 -21.76 -0.08 -5.18
N TYR A 69 -20.66 0.55 -5.57
CA TYR A 69 -19.56 0.83 -4.66
C TYR A 69 -19.98 1.77 -3.53
N LEU A 70 -20.57 2.90 -3.85
CA LEU A 70 -20.97 3.90 -2.84
C LEU A 70 -22.00 3.35 -1.85
N ALA A 71 -22.94 2.53 -2.34
CA ALA A 71 -23.91 1.87 -1.45
C ALA A 71 -23.23 0.86 -0.51
N ALA A 72 -22.34 0.03 -1.03
CA ALA A 72 -21.60 -0.96 -0.24
C ALA A 72 -20.63 -0.29 0.75
N SER A 73 -19.79 0.65 0.27
CA SER A 73 -18.82 1.34 1.11
C SER A 73 -19.48 2.18 2.19
N GLY A 74 -20.55 2.91 1.88
CA GLY A 74 -21.31 3.69 2.86
C GLY A 74 -21.94 2.85 3.96
N LYS A 75 -22.28 1.58 3.67
CA LYS A 75 -22.85 0.66 4.66
C LYS A 75 -21.78 -0.07 5.48
N TYR A 76 -20.74 -0.59 4.84
CA TYR A 76 -19.80 -1.53 5.49
C TYR A 76 -18.41 -0.96 5.74
N LEU A 77 -18.03 0.10 5.02
CA LEU A 77 -16.73 0.76 5.07
C LEU A 77 -16.90 2.29 5.12
N PRO A 78 -17.74 2.82 6.04
CA PRO A 78 -18.08 4.23 6.05
C PRO A 78 -16.84 5.10 6.23
N PRO A 79 -16.73 6.19 5.46
CA PRO A 79 -15.67 7.16 5.64
C PRO A 79 -15.82 7.86 7.00
N THR A 80 -14.70 8.20 7.62
CA THR A 80 -14.67 8.71 9.01
C THR A 80 -14.60 10.23 9.12
N GLY A 81 -14.41 10.95 8.02
CA GLY A 81 -14.07 12.37 8.00
C GLY A 81 -12.60 12.67 8.37
N ILE A 82 -11.83 11.63 8.70
CA ILE A 82 -10.42 11.74 9.08
C ILE A 82 -9.57 11.19 7.93
N LEU A 83 -8.43 11.81 7.69
CA LEU A 83 -7.45 11.35 6.67
C LEU A 83 -6.06 11.25 7.31
N PRO A 84 -5.15 10.48 6.70
CA PRO A 84 -3.73 10.49 7.07
C PRO A 84 -3.12 11.89 6.95
N PRO A 85 -1.96 12.16 7.59
CA PRO A 85 -1.27 13.44 7.47
C PRO A 85 -1.08 13.89 6.03
N GLU A 86 -1.29 15.19 5.78
CA GLU A 86 -1.24 15.80 4.44
C GLU A 86 0.07 15.53 3.69
N LEU A 87 1.16 15.32 4.43
CA LEU A 87 2.48 15.05 3.88
C LEU A 87 2.52 13.79 3.01
N PHE A 88 1.73 12.77 3.33
CA PHE A 88 1.62 11.54 2.51
C PHE A 88 1.15 11.80 1.09
N PHE A 89 0.33 12.84 0.88
CA PHE A 89 -0.29 13.18 -0.41
C PHE A 89 0.47 14.27 -1.17
N SER A 90 1.26 15.06 -0.47
CA SER A 90 1.89 16.26 -1.02
C SER A 90 3.40 16.12 -1.27
N LYS A 91 4.02 15.07 -0.78
CA LYS A 91 5.47 14.84 -0.89
C LYS A 91 5.79 13.38 -1.19
N PRO A 92 6.91 13.09 -1.86
CA PRO A 92 7.39 11.73 -2.00
C PRO A 92 7.74 11.09 -0.65
N GLN A 93 7.68 9.77 -0.63
CA GLN A 93 8.14 8.94 0.47
C GLN A 93 9.42 8.22 0.03
N TYR A 94 10.27 7.91 1.00
CA TYR A 94 11.53 7.20 0.80
C TYR A 94 11.62 6.07 1.80
N ASN A 95 11.96 4.90 1.31
CA ASN A 95 12.07 3.69 2.13
C ASN A 95 13.48 3.11 1.96
N THR A 96 14.14 2.77 3.03
CA THR A 96 15.53 2.27 2.98
C THR A 96 15.63 0.80 2.56
N TRP A 97 14.51 0.09 2.32
CA TRP A 97 14.48 -1.35 2.08
C TRP A 97 15.41 -1.82 0.96
N ILE A 98 15.15 -1.41 -0.29
CA ILE A 98 15.93 -1.91 -1.44
C ILE A 98 17.37 -1.38 -1.44
N GLU A 99 17.61 -0.20 -0.89
CA GLU A 99 18.94 0.38 -0.90
C GLU A 99 19.86 -0.16 0.19
N LEU A 100 19.34 -0.41 1.40
CA LEU A 100 20.12 -0.88 2.54
C LEU A 100 19.85 -2.32 2.95
N ILE A 101 18.70 -2.84 2.57
CA ILE A 101 18.26 -4.22 2.85
C ILE A 101 18.38 -4.52 4.36
N TYR A 102 19.07 -5.57 4.76
CA TYR A 102 19.31 -5.95 6.15
C TYR A 102 20.49 -5.21 6.82
N ASN A 103 21.13 -4.27 6.13
CA ASN A 103 22.22 -3.48 6.68
C ASN A 103 21.79 -2.07 7.11
N GLN A 104 20.63 -1.96 7.73
CA GLN A 104 20.16 -0.70 8.28
C GLN A 104 21.15 -0.19 9.33
N ASN A 105 21.66 1.03 9.14
CA ASN A 105 22.59 1.66 10.07
C ASN A 105 22.51 3.19 9.96
N GLN A 106 22.89 3.87 11.03
CA GLN A 106 22.77 5.32 11.17
C GLN A 106 23.52 6.08 10.07
N GLU A 107 24.74 5.68 9.73
CA GLU A 107 25.60 6.38 8.77
C GLU A 107 25.00 6.35 7.36
N ASP A 108 24.62 5.15 6.87
CA ASP A 108 24.07 4.98 5.52
C ASP A 108 22.67 5.61 5.38
N ILE A 109 21.85 5.59 6.44
CA ILE A 109 20.56 6.27 6.45
C ILE A 109 20.72 7.77 6.30
N LEU A 110 21.61 8.38 7.08
CA LEU A 110 21.91 9.82 6.95
C LEU A 110 22.51 10.17 5.59
N LYS A 111 23.38 9.31 5.05
CA LYS A 111 23.92 9.46 3.70
C LYS A 111 22.82 9.39 2.64
N TYR A 112 21.91 8.43 2.75
CA TYR A 112 20.77 8.30 1.83
C TYR A 112 19.89 9.56 1.87
N ALA A 113 19.55 10.05 3.07
CA ALA A 113 18.77 11.27 3.25
C ALA A 113 19.43 12.51 2.65
N ARG A 114 20.74 12.71 2.87
CA ARG A 114 21.49 13.81 2.25
C ARG A 114 21.51 13.67 0.73
N SER A 115 21.70 12.46 0.20
CA SER A 115 21.73 12.20 -1.23
C SER A 115 20.40 12.51 -1.92
N ILE A 116 19.25 12.32 -1.25
CA ILE A 116 17.94 12.77 -1.75
C ILE A 116 17.98 14.28 -2.03
N ILE A 117 18.42 15.05 -1.05
CA ILE A 117 18.47 16.52 -1.14
C ILE A 117 19.50 16.98 -2.18
N ASP A 118 20.70 16.43 -2.14
CA ASP A 118 21.83 16.81 -3.02
C ASP A 118 21.51 16.55 -4.49
N ASN A 119 20.70 15.54 -4.79
CA ASN A 119 20.21 15.25 -6.13
C ASN A 119 18.94 16.01 -6.50
N GLY A 120 18.42 16.88 -5.63
CA GLY A 120 17.31 17.79 -5.93
C GLY A 120 15.92 17.15 -5.87
N PHE A 121 15.77 16.01 -5.22
CA PHE A 121 14.47 15.46 -4.89
C PHE A 121 13.81 16.20 -3.72
N PRO A 122 12.47 16.35 -3.70
CA PRO A 122 11.76 16.92 -2.56
C PRO A 122 11.94 16.06 -1.30
N THR A 123 12.05 16.67 -0.13
CA THR A 123 11.96 15.97 1.15
C THR A 123 10.52 15.54 1.43
N GLY A 124 10.32 14.58 2.34
CA GLY A 124 8.98 14.09 2.68
C GLY A 124 9.04 13.13 3.87
N ILE A 125 8.66 11.87 3.67
CA ILE A 125 8.69 10.85 4.72
C ILE A 125 9.84 9.88 4.43
N LEU A 126 10.69 9.63 5.44
CA LEU A 126 11.74 8.61 5.39
C LEU A 126 11.35 7.44 6.28
N MET A 127 11.25 6.24 5.70
CA MET A 127 10.97 4.99 6.40
C MET A 127 12.26 4.19 6.55
N ILE A 128 12.66 3.97 7.79
CA ILE A 128 13.77 3.05 8.14
C ILE A 128 13.16 1.65 8.19
N ASP A 129 13.55 0.80 7.26
CA ASP A 129 12.97 -0.51 7.05
C ASP A 129 13.55 -1.59 7.99
N ASP A 130 13.22 -2.84 7.77
CA ASP A 130 13.53 -4.00 8.60
C ASP A 130 15.01 -4.10 9.03
N ASN A 131 15.25 -4.68 10.19
CA ASN A 131 16.59 -4.92 10.77
C ASN A 131 17.29 -3.72 11.44
N TRP A 132 16.56 -2.70 11.84
CA TRP A 132 17.08 -1.61 12.67
C TRP A 132 17.08 -1.97 14.17
N GLN A 133 16.15 -2.83 14.62
CA GLN A 133 16.00 -3.27 16.01
C GLN A 133 16.97 -4.38 16.40
N LYS A 134 17.19 -4.52 17.70
CA LYS A 134 18.07 -5.56 18.25
C LYS A 134 17.58 -6.97 17.92
N ASP A 135 16.30 -7.24 18.18
CA ASP A 135 15.62 -8.50 17.89
C ASP A 135 14.16 -8.19 17.49
N TYR A 136 13.49 -9.06 16.74
CA TYR A 136 12.06 -8.91 16.53
C TYR A 136 11.32 -8.96 17.87
N GLY A 137 10.42 -8.00 18.08
CA GLY A 137 9.72 -7.79 19.34
C GLY A 137 10.47 -6.91 20.36
N ASN A 138 11.79 -6.84 20.27
CA ASN A 138 12.59 -5.90 21.06
C ASN A 138 12.76 -4.60 20.27
N LEU A 139 11.92 -3.63 20.54
CA LEU A 139 11.86 -2.37 19.78
C LEU A 139 12.90 -1.33 20.24
N ASN A 140 14.12 -1.76 20.53
CA ASN A 140 15.26 -0.88 20.76
C ASN A 140 16.20 -0.93 19.56
N PHE A 141 16.78 0.22 19.21
CA PHE A 141 17.81 0.28 18.17
C PHE A 141 19.03 -0.56 18.53
N ARG A 142 19.61 -1.23 17.55
CA ARG A 142 20.88 -1.95 17.70
C ARG A 142 22.00 -0.97 17.96
N PRO A 143 22.68 -1.03 19.13
CA PRO A 143 23.69 -0.03 19.50
C PRO A 143 24.95 -0.10 18.62
N ASP A 144 25.24 -1.26 18.02
CA ASP A 144 26.36 -1.47 17.10
C ASP A 144 26.12 -0.81 15.72
N LYS A 145 24.88 -0.57 15.34
CA LYS A 145 24.48 0.05 14.08
C LYS A 145 23.96 1.48 14.25
N PHE A 146 23.44 1.80 15.42
CA PHE A 146 22.82 3.08 15.75
C PHE A 146 23.39 3.62 17.06
N PRO A 147 24.59 4.24 17.02
CA PRO A 147 25.25 4.73 18.25
C PRO A 147 24.48 5.89 18.90
N ASN A 148 23.73 6.68 18.16
CA ASN A 148 22.88 7.75 18.69
C ASN A 148 21.60 7.91 17.87
N PRO A 149 20.61 7.01 18.02
CA PRO A 149 19.41 6.99 17.18
C PRO A 149 18.55 8.24 17.32
N LYS A 150 18.47 8.83 18.52
CA LYS A 150 17.72 10.09 18.72
C LYS A 150 18.35 11.26 17.95
N ALA A 151 19.67 11.41 18.02
CA ALA A 151 20.36 12.45 17.26
C ALA A 151 20.21 12.24 15.74
N MET A 152 20.22 11.00 15.27
CA MET A 152 19.93 10.68 13.86
C MET A 152 18.54 11.16 13.45
N VAL A 153 17.51 10.87 14.24
CA VAL A 153 16.13 11.30 13.95
C VAL A 153 16.02 12.83 13.99
N ASP A 154 16.62 13.49 14.99
CA ASP A 154 16.63 14.95 15.10
C ASP A 154 17.34 15.59 13.87
N GLU A 155 18.42 14.99 13.36
CA GLU A 155 19.09 15.41 12.12
C GLU A 155 18.22 15.22 10.88
N LEU A 156 17.53 14.09 10.75
CA LEU A 156 16.58 13.83 9.67
C LEU A 156 15.42 14.85 9.68
N HIS A 157 14.91 15.18 10.87
CA HIS A 157 13.91 16.25 11.02
C HIS A 157 14.47 17.62 10.58
N ALA A 158 15.70 17.94 10.94
CA ALA A 158 16.35 19.18 10.53
C ALA A 158 16.56 19.26 9.00
N MET A 159 16.71 18.10 8.32
CA MET A 159 16.73 18.00 6.86
C MET A 159 15.34 18.14 6.22
N GLY A 160 14.25 18.14 7.00
CA GLY A 160 12.87 18.28 6.51
C GLY A 160 12.14 16.95 6.28
N PHE A 161 12.63 15.84 6.82
CA PHE A 161 11.93 14.54 6.76
C PHE A 161 11.07 14.31 8.00
N LYS A 162 9.95 13.60 7.83
CA LYS A 162 9.29 12.85 8.87
C LYS A 162 9.84 11.43 8.89
N VAL A 163 10.00 10.84 10.07
CA VAL A 163 10.69 9.55 10.23
C VAL A 163 9.74 8.48 10.71
N MET A 164 9.64 7.38 9.95
CA MET A 164 8.87 6.21 10.33
C MET A 164 9.79 4.98 10.46
N LEU A 165 9.44 4.07 11.36
CA LEU A 165 10.15 2.81 11.55
C LEU A 165 9.29 1.62 11.13
N TRP A 166 9.91 0.65 10.48
CA TRP A 166 9.33 -0.66 10.23
C TRP A 166 9.09 -1.43 11.55
N VAL A 167 7.92 -2.03 11.69
CA VAL A 167 7.58 -2.89 12.81
C VAL A 167 6.75 -4.07 12.34
N SER A 168 6.84 -5.19 13.07
CA SER A 168 6.03 -6.39 12.84
C SER A 168 5.48 -6.94 14.15
N PRO A 169 4.44 -7.78 14.12
CA PRO A 169 3.91 -8.42 15.32
C PRO A 169 4.74 -9.64 15.78
N PHE A 170 5.85 -9.95 15.10
CA PHE A 170 6.70 -11.09 15.40
C PHE A 170 7.70 -10.82 16.51
N VAL A 171 8.10 -11.90 17.21
CA VAL A 171 9.00 -11.88 18.37
C VAL A 171 10.03 -12.99 18.23
N SER A 172 11.30 -12.66 18.22
CA SER A 172 12.43 -13.63 18.15
C SER A 172 12.41 -14.58 19.34
N PRO A 173 12.42 -15.92 19.14
CA PRO A 173 12.20 -16.89 20.23
C PRO A 173 13.33 -16.94 21.26
N ASP A 174 14.51 -16.47 20.93
CA ASP A 174 15.70 -16.43 21.78
C ASP A 174 15.91 -15.07 22.48
N SER A 175 15.03 -14.09 22.23
CA SER A 175 15.10 -12.75 22.81
C SER A 175 14.65 -12.70 24.28
N GLU A 176 15.07 -11.67 25.01
CA GLU A 176 14.57 -11.38 26.36
C GLU A 176 13.07 -11.04 26.32
N GLU A 177 12.64 -10.35 25.29
CA GLU A 177 11.25 -9.97 25.10
C GLU A 177 10.34 -11.20 24.96
N PHE A 178 10.76 -12.21 24.20
CA PHE A 178 10.02 -13.48 24.11
C PHE A 178 9.80 -14.11 25.50
N ARG A 179 10.85 -14.19 26.32
CA ARG A 179 10.75 -14.76 27.68
C ARG A 179 9.76 -13.98 28.54
N TYR A 180 9.83 -12.66 28.49
CA TYR A 180 8.89 -11.78 29.19
C TYR A 180 7.46 -11.99 28.71
N LEU A 181 7.19 -11.88 27.41
CA LEU A 181 5.85 -12.01 26.83
C LEU A 181 5.24 -13.41 27.07
N LYS A 182 6.07 -14.45 27.04
CA LYS A 182 5.66 -15.81 27.39
C LYS A 182 5.16 -15.89 28.83
N THR A 183 5.86 -15.28 29.81
CA THR A 183 5.42 -15.30 31.22
C THR A 183 4.10 -14.53 31.43
N LYS A 184 3.82 -13.56 30.58
CA LYS A 184 2.57 -12.76 30.59
C LYS A 184 1.42 -13.43 29.82
N GLY A 185 1.69 -14.44 28.99
CA GLY A 185 0.69 -15.05 28.14
C GLY A 185 0.24 -14.13 26.98
N TYR A 186 1.14 -13.28 26.48
CA TYR A 186 0.87 -12.29 25.43
C TYR A 186 1.13 -12.80 24.01
N LEU A 187 1.55 -14.03 23.87
CA LEU A 187 1.89 -14.65 22.59
C LEU A 187 0.80 -15.62 22.13
N VAL A 188 0.60 -15.69 20.82
CA VAL A 188 -0.20 -16.73 20.18
C VAL A 188 0.30 -18.10 20.63
N LYS A 189 -0.60 -19.00 21.00
CA LYS A 189 -0.29 -20.31 21.54
C LYS A 189 -0.37 -21.39 20.48
N ARG A 190 0.42 -22.42 20.65
CA ARG A 190 0.29 -23.65 19.89
C ARG A 190 -1.05 -24.32 20.23
N LYS A 191 -1.74 -24.87 19.24
CA LYS A 191 -3.05 -25.51 19.37
C LYS A 191 -3.06 -26.55 20.47
N GLY A 192 -4.01 -26.41 21.40
CA GLY A 192 -4.17 -27.34 22.55
C GLY A 192 -3.03 -27.29 23.57
N SER A 193 -2.25 -26.21 23.63
CA SER A 193 -1.10 -26.08 24.51
C SER A 193 -1.02 -24.68 25.13
N ASP A 194 -0.37 -24.57 26.30
CA ASP A 194 -0.04 -23.26 26.89
C ASP A 194 1.32 -22.70 26.40
N GLN A 195 2.01 -23.42 25.50
CA GLN A 195 3.29 -22.94 24.97
C GLN A 195 3.05 -22.00 23.79
N PRO A 196 3.87 -20.95 23.61
CA PRO A 196 3.83 -20.10 22.42
C PRO A 196 3.98 -20.92 21.14
N ALA A 197 3.22 -20.57 20.12
CA ALA A 197 3.42 -21.05 18.77
C ALA A 197 4.68 -20.42 18.18
N ILE A 198 5.44 -21.19 17.43
CA ILE A 198 6.54 -20.69 16.60
C ILE A 198 6.08 -20.83 15.16
N LEU A 199 5.99 -19.69 14.47
CA LEU A 199 5.37 -19.55 13.17
C LEU A 199 6.43 -19.15 12.13
N ASP A 200 6.36 -19.73 10.95
CA ASP A 200 7.29 -19.41 9.88
C ASP A 200 6.83 -18.18 9.10
N TRP A 201 7.80 -17.34 8.75
CA TRP A 201 7.63 -16.17 7.91
C TRP A 201 8.90 -15.92 7.10
N TRP A 202 8.99 -14.85 6.29
CA TRP A 202 10.15 -14.62 5.41
C TRP A 202 11.49 -14.39 6.12
N ASN A 203 11.49 -14.02 7.42
CA ASN A 203 12.69 -13.87 8.22
C ASN A 203 12.90 -15.04 9.22
N GLY A 204 12.46 -16.24 8.85
CA GLY A 204 12.63 -17.47 9.62
C GLY A 204 11.43 -17.80 10.50
N SER A 205 11.68 -18.28 11.73
CA SER A 205 10.65 -18.77 12.64
C SER A 205 10.57 -17.88 13.87
N SER A 206 9.40 -17.36 14.23
CA SER A 206 9.19 -16.45 15.35
C SER A 206 7.89 -16.74 16.09
N ALA A 207 7.81 -16.32 17.35
CA ALA A 207 6.53 -16.18 18.02
C ALA A 207 5.80 -14.92 17.50
N CYS A 208 4.52 -14.77 17.85
CA CYS A 208 3.73 -13.63 17.43
C CYS A 208 2.90 -13.10 18.60
N TYR A 209 2.72 -11.77 18.68
CA TYR A 209 1.77 -11.18 19.64
C TYR A 209 0.35 -11.69 19.37
N ASP A 210 -0.34 -12.04 20.44
CA ASP A 210 -1.79 -12.30 20.40
C ASP A 210 -2.55 -11.00 20.64
N LEU A 211 -2.89 -10.32 19.56
CA LEU A 211 -3.57 -9.02 19.62
C LEU A 211 -5.04 -9.13 20.06
N SER A 212 -5.61 -10.34 20.09
CA SER A 212 -6.93 -10.59 20.68
C SER A 212 -6.91 -10.55 22.22
N ASN A 213 -5.70 -10.65 22.82
CA ASN A 213 -5.49 -10.41 24.24
C ASN A 213 -5.34 -8.90 24.50
N PRO A 214 -6.29 -8.25 25.24
CA PRO A 214 -6.24 -6.81 25.49
C PRO A 214 -4.98 -6.33 26.19
N ASP A 215 -4.38 -7.17 27.07
CA ASP A 215 -3.15 -6.81 27.78
C ASP A 215 -1.95 -6.85 26.85
N ALA A 216 -1.88 -7.83 25.93
CA ALA A 216 -0.85 -7.90 24.90
C ALA A 216 -0.95 -6.72 23.93
N TYR A 217 -2.17 -6.40 23.47
CA TYR A 217 -2.44 -5.24 22.62
C TYR A 217 -1.97 -3.94 23.30
N ASN A 218 -2.36 -3.72 24.56
CA ASN A 218 -1.99 -2.53 25.32
C ASN A 218 -0.49 -2.45 25.60
N HIS A 219 0.17 -3.58 25.84
CA HIS A 219 1.61 -3.65 26.01
C HIS A 219 2.35 -3.19 24.75
N LEU A 220 2.03 -3.77 23.59
CA LEU A 220 2.64 -3.38 22.32
C LEU A 220 2.37 -1.91 21.99
N ARG A 221 1.12 -1.46 22.13
CA ARG A 221 0.74 -0.06 21.96
C ARG A 221 1.59 0.89 22.80
N SER A 222 1.74 0.57 24.08
CA SER A 222 2.52 1.40 25.02
C SER A 222 4.01 1.42 24.66
N THR A 223 4.53 0.29 24.20
CA THR A 223 5.92 0.19 23.73
C THR A 223 6.16 1.07 22.51
N LEU A 224 5.26 1.04 21.51
CA LEU A 224 5.35 1.90 20.33
C LEU A 224 5.25 3.40 20.69
N LYS A 225 4.32 3.77 21.59
CA LYS A 225 4.22 5.16 22.07
C LYS A 225 5.47 5.62 22.80
N LYS A 226 6.08 4.73 23.58
CA LYS A 226 7.36 5.02 24.26
C LYS A 226 8.47 5.28 23.25
N MET A 227 8.57 4.50 22.18
CA MET A 227 9.56 4.75 21.11
C MET A 227 9.39 6.13 20.47
N GLN A 228 8.16 6.56 20.20
CA GLN A 228 7.93 7.92 19.68
C GLN A 228 8.48 8.99 20.64
N GLN A 229 8.29 8.80 21.93
CA GLN A 229 8.78 9.73 22.96
C GLN A 229 10.30 9.70 23.09
N ASP A 230 10.89 8.50 23.13
CA ASP A 230 12.32 8.33 23.40
C ASP A 230 13.19 8.77 22.19
N TYR A 231 12.73 8.49 20.99
CA TYR A 231 13.51 8.68 19.75
C TYR A 231 12.94 9.76 18.81
N HIS A 232 11.84 10.42 19.16
CA HIS A 232 11.13 11.41 18.34
C HIS A 232 10.60 10.86 17.00
N ILE A 233 10.32 9.54 16.93
CA ILE A 233 9.76 8.92 15.73
C ILE A 233 8.35 9.45 15.46
N ASP A 234 8.04 9.78 14.19
CA ASP A 234 6.72 10.30 13.81
C ASP A 234 5.68 9.19 13.68
N GLY A 235 6.07 7.97 13.26
CA GLY A 235 5.16 6.85 13.13
C GLY A 235 5.82 5.55 12.68
N PHE A 236 5.00 4.64 12.12
CA PHE A 236 5.45 3.27 11.87
C PHE A 236 4.91 2.71 10.54
N LYS A 237 5.75 1.92 9.87
CA LYS A 237 5.35 0.98 8.83
C LYS A 237 5.01 -0.35 9.51
N PHE A 238 3.72 -0.67 9.59
CA PHE A 238 3.18 -1.90 10.14
C PHE A 238 3.23 -3.01 9.08
N ASP A 239 4.28 -3.79 9.10
CA ASP A 239 4.50 -4.87 8.13
C ASP A 239 4.12 -6.24 8.71
N ALA A 240 4.09 -7.28 7.88
CA ALA A 240 3.56 -8.58 8.22
C ALA A 240 2.10 -8.51 8.73
N GLY A 241 1.68 -9.46 9.57
CA GLY A 241 0.32 -9.51 10.08
C GLY A 241 -0.69 -10.06 9.07
N ASP A 242 -0.24 -10.64 7.97
CA ASP A 242 -1.08 -11.32 6.97
C ASP A 242 -1.79 -12.53 7.61
N PRO A 243 -3.06 -12.82 7.22
CA PRO A 243 -3.86 -13.87 7.88
C PRO A 243 -3.24 -15.26 7.86
N GLU A 244 -2.48 -15.60 6.81
CA GLU A 244 -1.82 -16.91 6.71
C GLU A 244 -0.79 -17.17 7.81
N ARG A 245 -0.38 -16.13 8.54
CA ARG A 245 0.56 -16.26 9.67
C ARG A 245 -0.13 -16.72 10.96
N TYR A 246 -1.45 -16.83 10.97
CA TYR A 246 -2.26 -17.25 12.12
C TYR A 246 -3.14 -18.47 11.79
N PRO A 247 -2.57 -19.62 11.37
CA PRO A 247 -3.35 -20.74 10.90
C PRO A 247 -4.23 -21.34 12.02
N GLU A 248 -5.53 -21.14 11.97
CA GLU A 248 -6.51 -21.54 13.00
C GLU A 248 -6.41 -23.02 13.43
N LYS A 249 -5.90 -23.89 12.54
CA LYS A 249 -5.72 -25.31 12.84
C LYS A 249 -4.50 -25.60 13.71
N GLU A 250 -3.55 -24.67 13.75
CA GLU A 250 -2.25 -24.83 14.40
C GLU A 250 -2.08 -23.97 15.64
N VAL A 251 -2.92 -22.92 15.77
CA VAL A 251 -2.78 -21.95 16.86
C VAL A 251 -4.07 -21.81 17.67
N ASP A 252 -3.90 -21.41 18.94
CA ASP A 252 -4.93 -20.90 19.83
C ASP A 252 -4.61 -19.44 20.17
N VAL A 253 -5.63 -18.59 20.11
CA VAL A 253 -5.57 -17.18 20.49
C VAL A 253 -6.49 -16.94 21.70
N PHE A 254 -6.32 -15.81 22.38
CA PHE A 254 -7.08 -15.45 23.57
C PHE A 254 -8.58 -15.41 23.29
N ASP A 255 -8.99 -14.72 22.24
CA ASP A 255 -10.37 -14.79 21.75
C ASP A 255 -10.58 -16.00 20.84
N ARG A 256 -11.05 -17.09 21.42
CA ARG A 256 -11.27 -18.37 20.72
C ARG A 256 -12.34 -18.35 19.63
N GLN A 257 -13.11 -17.26 19.51
CA GLN A 257 -14.08 -17.07 18.43
C GLN A 257 -13.51 -16.29 17.25
N SER A 258 -12.27 -15.83 17.39
CA SER A 258 -11.53 -15.06 16.39
C SER A 258 -11.17 -15.91 15.18
N TYR A 259 -11.19 -15.28 13.99
CA TYR A 259 -10.59 -15.82 12.77
C TYR A 259 -9.11 -15.44 12.68
N ASP A 260 -8.38 -16.07 11.78
CA ASP A 260 -7.02 -15.62 11.39
C ASP A 260 -7.01 -14.16 10.89
N THR A 261 -8.03 -13.76 10.12
CA THR A 261 -8.23 -12.37 9.67
C THR A 261 -8.44 -11.37 10.79
N GLU A 262 -8.86 -11.78 11.99
CA GLU A 262 -9.07 -10.89 13.13
C GLU A 262 -7.75 -10.37 13.68
N GLN A 263 -6.68 -11.17 13.68
CA GLN A 263 -5.34 -10.70 14.07
C GLN A 263 -4.85 -9.61 13.10
N THR A 264 -5.08 -9.79 11.80
CA THR A 264 -4.79 -8.78 10.78
C THR A 264 -5.60 -7.49 11.01
N TYR A 265 -6.88 -7.61 11.32
CA TYR A 265 -7.74 -6.48 11.67
C TYR A 265 -7.22 -5.72 12.90
N LEU A 266 -6.87 -6.46 13.96
CA LEU A 266 -6.39 -5.86 15.22
C LEU A 266 -5.01 -5.21 15.04
N TRP A 267 -4.14 -5.79 14.20
CA TRP A 267 -2.85 -5.18 13.82
C TRP A 267 -3.05 -3.84 13.14
N ALA A 268 -3.92 -3.77 12.15
CA ALA A 268 -4.25 -2.53 11.47
C ALA A 268 -4.96 -1.53 12.40
N LYS A 269 -5.86 -2.01 13.27
CA LYS A 269 -6.54 -1.18 14.28
C LYS A 269 -5.56 -0.54 15.27
N LEU A 270 -4.53 -1.27 15.67
CA LEU A 270 -3.46 -0.73 16.52
C LEU A 270 -2.76 0.46 15.85
N GLY A 271 -2.46 0.32 14.57
CA GLY A 271 -1.78 1.36 13.81
C GLY A 271 -2.62 2.62 13.59
N LEU A 272 -3.95 2.55 13.65
CA LEU A 272 -4.81 3.74 13.60
C LEU A 272 -4.56 4.73 14.75
N GLU A 273 -3.95 4.29 15.84
CA GLU A 273 -3.56 5.17 16.95
C GLU A 273 -2.33 6.05 16.62
N PHE A 274 -1.68 5.80 15.49
CA PHE A 274 -0.49 6.51 15.02
C PHE A 274 -0.84 7.21 13.70
N PRO A 275 -0.92 8.55 13.65
CA PRO A 275 -1.30 9.27 12.43
C PRO A 275 -0.37 8.98 11.25
N TYR A 276 0.95 8.93 11.49
CA TYR A 276 1.91 8.44 10.50
C TYR A 276 1.96 6.91 10.56
N ASN A 277 1.18 6.26 9.69
CA ASN A 277 1.11 4.81 9.59
C ASN A 277 1.23 4.37 8.12
N GLU A 278 1.80 3.20 7.88
CA GLU A 278 1.76 2.52 6.60
C GLU A 278 1.57 1.03 6.84
N PHE A 279 0.70 0.37 6.08
CA PHE A 279 0.36 -1.03 6.26
C PHE A 279 0.64 -1.86 5.02
N ARG A 280 1.15 -3.07 5.25
CA ARG A 280 1.20 -4.14 4.28
C ARG A 280 -0.15 -4.86 4.18
N ALA A 281 -0.67 -5.34 5.30
CA ALA A 281 -1.88 -6.14 5.38
C ALA A 281 -3.01 -5.39 6.09
N CYS A 282 -4.23 -5.61 5.63
CA CYS A 282 -5.42 -5.08 6.27
C CYS A 282 -6.63 -5.96 5.97
N TRP A 283 -7.54 -6.07 6.93
CA TRP A 283 -8.82 -6.75 6.81
C TRP A 283 -9.97 -5.80 7.16
N LYS A 284 -10.89 -5.57 6.22
CA LYS A 284 -12.15 -4.79 6.40
C LYS A 284 -12.03 -3.29 6.70
N LEU A 285 -10.92 -2.74 7.10
CA LEU A 285 -10.79 -1.35 7.57
C LEU A 285 -10.77 -0.29 6.43
N GLY A 286 -11.41 -0.56 5.30
CA GLY A 286 -11.64 0.47 4.29
C GLY A 286 -12.39 1.68 4.85
N GLY A 287 -12.12 2.88 4.33
CA GLY A 287 -12.69 4.14 4.82
C GLY A 287 -12.00 4.73 6.05
N GLN A 288 -11.15 3.97 6.74
CA GLN A 288 -10.33 4.46 7.85
C GLN A 288 -9.10 5.24 7.34
N PRO A 289 -8.49 6.11 8.19
CA PRO A 289 -7.29 6.87 7.84
C PRO A 289 -6.01 6.00 7.86
N LEU A 290 -6.02 4.91 7.10
CA LEU A 290 -4.92 3.96 6.94
C LEU A 290 -4.17 4.23 5.64
N VAL A 291 -2.86 4.38 5.70
CA VAL A 291 -2.01 4.39 4.51
C VAL A 291 -1.70 2.95 4.12
N GLN A 292 -2.05 2.56 2.91
CA GLN A 292 -1.80 1.22 2.39
C GLN A 292 -0.68 1.28 1.36
N ARG A 293 0.43 0.56 1.58
CA ARG A 293 1.37 0.25 0.52
C ARG A 293 0.99 -1.13 -0.04
N LEU A 294 0.59 -1.14 -1.28
CA LEU A 294 0.16 -2.38 -1.95
C LEU A 294 1.34 -3.35 -2.08
N GLY A 295 1.03 -4.63 -2.20
CA GLY A 295 2.01 -5.72 -2.18
C GLY A 295 3.17 -5.53 -3.14
N ASP A 296 4.35 -5.97 -2.72
CA ASP A 296 5.61 -5.91 -3.46
C ASP A 296 5.47 -6.50 -4.86
N LYS A 297 5.82 -5.70 -5.87
CA LYS A 297 5.89 -6.15 -7.26
C LYS A 297 7.33 -6.49 -7.61
N LYS A 298 7.45 -7.40 -8.57
CA LYS A 298 8.75 -7.70 -9.17
C LYS A 298 9.29 -6.48 -9.90
N TYR A 299 10.61 -6.37 -9.93
CA TYR A 299 11.31 -5.48 -10.84
C TYR A 299 11.17 -6.03 -12.27
N SER A 300 10.04 -5.77 -12.89
CA SER A 300 9.67 -6.27 -14.22
C SER A 300 8.56 -5.43 -14.85
N TRP A 301 8.39 -5.54 -16.16
CA TRP A 301 7.29 -4.88 -16.85
C TRP A 301 5.91 -5.40 -16.43
N ASP A 302 5.79 -6.66 -16.04
CA ASP A 302 4.55 -7.20 -15.45
C ASP A 302 4.26 -6.53 -14.10
N GLY A 303 5.30 -6.27 -13.29
CA GLY A 303 5.19 -5.49 -12.07
C GLY A 303 4.66 -4.08 -12.35
N VAL A 304 5.21 -3.38 -13.33
CA VAL A 304 4.74 -2.05 -13.76
C VAL A 304 3.30 -2.11 -14.27
N ALA A 305 2.97 -3.12 -15.08
CA ALA A 305 1.61 -3.30 -15.62
C ALA A 305 0.54 -3.54 -14.54
N SER A 306 0.94 -4.09 -13.38
CA SER A 306 0.04 -4.36 -12.28
C SER A 306 -0.26 -3.15 -11.38
N LEU A 307 0.51 -2.04 -11.48
CA LEU A 307 0.36 -0.87 -10.60
C LEU A 307 -1.04 -0.25 -10.69
N VAL A 308 -1.50 0.07 -11.89
CA VAL A 308 -2.81 0.72 -12.11
C VAL A 308 -3.98 -0.17 -11.70
N PRO A 309 -4.08 -1.44 -12.17
CA PRO A 309 -5.16 -2.33 -11.75
C PRO A 309 -5.21 -2.56 -10.24
N SER A 310 -4.05 -2.69 -9.58
CA SER A 310 -3.98 -2.88 -8.12
C SER A 310 -4.53 -1.67 -7.36
N MET A 311 -4.20 -0.45 -7.80
CA MET A 311 -4.69 0.80 -7.19
C MET A 311 -6.19 0.98 -7.38
N ILE A 312 -6.71 0.66 -8.56
CA ILE A 312 -8.15 0.68 -8.83
C ILE A 312 -8.89 -0.31 -7.92
N ALA A 313 -8.36 -1.54 -7.81
CA ALA A 313 -8.95 -2.57 -6.96
C ALA A 313 -8.93 -2.18 -5.48
N ALA A 314 -7.82 -1.62 -4.98
CA ALA A 314 -7.72 -1.13 -3.60
C ALA A 314 -8.75 -0.03 -3.32
N GLY A 315 -8.90 0.94 -4.23
CA GLY A 315 -9.90 2.00 -4.12
C GLY A 315 -11.32 1.46 -4.03
N LEU A 316 -11.66 0.44 -4.83
CA LEU A 316 -12.97 -0.22 -4.82
C LEU A 316 -13.21 -1.14 -3.59
N LEU A 317 -12.21 -1.36 -2.76
CA LEU A 317 -12.31 -2.01 -1.46
C LEU A 317 -12.28 -1.02 -0.28
N GLY A 318 -12.35 0.29 -0.57
CA GLY A 318 -12.37 1.36 0.43
C GLY A 318 -10.99 1.85 0.86
N TYR A 319 -9.90 1.34 0.27
CA TYR A 319 -8.53 1.76 0.58
C TYR A 319 -8.09 2.90 -0.35
N SER A 320 -8.64 4.08 -0.13
CA SER A 320 -8.36 5.26 -0.97
C SER A 320 -6.98 5.86 -0.75
N TYR A 321 -6.40 5.67 0.44
CA TYR A 321 -5.09 6.23 0.82
C TYR A 321 -4.00 5.19 0.59
N ALA A 322 -3.69 4.94 -0.69
CA ALA A 322 -2.76 3.89 -1.06
C ALA A 322 -1.58 4.40 -1.89
N CYS A 323 -0.44 3.74 -1.68
CA CYS A 323 0.75 3.81 -2.53
C CYS A 323 0.83 2.52 -3.37
N PRO A 324 1.06 2.59 -4.68
CA PRO A 324 1.02 1.40 -5.53
C PRO A 324 2.12 0.38 -5.22
N ASP A 325 3.31 0.84 -4.84
CA ASP A 325 4.48 0.09 -4.41
C ASP A 325 5.65 1.07 -4.21
N MET A 326 6.89 0.56 -4.11
CA MET A 326 8.12 1.29 -4.32
C MET A 326 8.41 1.41 -5.82
N ILE A 327 9.01 2.52 -6.25
CA ILE A 327 9.37 2.74 -7.67
C ILE A 327 10.39 1.69 -8.12
N GLY A 328 10.05 0.97 -9.17
CA GLY A 328 10.81 -0.18 -9.68
C GLY A 328 10.38 -1.53 -9.10
N GLY A 329 9.56 -1.54 -8.05
CA GLY A 329 9.08 -2.72 -7.34
C GLY A 329 9.69 -2.85 -5.93
N GLY A 330 8.97 -3.54 -5.05
CA GLY A 330 9.36 -3.78 -3.65
C GLY A 330 9.90 -5.18 -3.38
N GLU A 331 9.78 -6.11 -4.34
CA GLU A 331 10.23 -7.50 -4.15
C GLU A 331 11.75 -7.59 -4.09
N TYR A 332 12.28 -7.82 -2.90
CA TYR A 332 13.72 -7.89 -2.63
C TYR A 332 14.49 -8.85 -3.55
N SER A 333 13.94 -10.04 -3.78
CA SER A 333 14.60 -11.06 -4.61
C SER A 333 14.88 -10.61 -6.04
N SER A 334 14.07 -9.70 -6.55
CA SER A 334 14.25 -9.12 -7.89
C SER A 334 15.49 -8.22 -8.02
N PHE A 335 16.03 -7.75 -6.89
CA PHE A 335 17.20 -6.85 -6.86
C PHE A 335 18.49 -7.55 -6.47
N GLN A 336 18.42 -8.83 -6.10
CA GLN A 336 19.61 -9.61 -5.72
C GLN A 336 20.56 -9.78 -6.91
N GLY A 337 21.83 -9.45 -6.71
CA GLY A 337 22.89 -9.62 -7.72
C GLY A 337 22.83 -8.64 -8.88
N ILE A 338 21.95 -7.64 -8.84
CA ILE A 338 21.88 -6.58 -9.86
C ILE A 338 22.84 -5.45 -9.47
N ASP A 339 23.85 -5.20 -10.28
CA ASP A 339 24.67 -3.99 -10.19
C ASP A 339 24.00 -2.81 -10.94
N ALA A 340 24.62 -1.63 -10.84
CA ALA A 340 24.07 -0.42 -11.47
C ALA A 340 23.88 -0.56 -12.99
N SER A 341 24.67 -1.39 -13.69
CA SER A 341 24.58 -1.58 -15.15
C SER A 341 23.43 -2.52 -15.55
N GLY A 342 22.94 -3.34 -14.63
CA GLY A 342 21.87 -4.30 -14.88
C GLY A 342 20.46 -3.74 -14.76
N PHE A 343 20.27 -2.48 -14.32
CA PHE A 343 18.96 -1.87 -14.20
C PHE A 343 18.38 -1.43 -15.55
N ASP A 344 17.15 -1.85 -15.85
CA ASP A 344 16.35 -1.28 -16.94
C ASP A 344 15.89 0.13 -16.54
N GLN A 345 16.65 1.14 -16.97
CA GLN A 345 16.36 2.53 -16.64
C GLN A 345 14.99 2.99 -17.15
N THR A 346 14.54 2.44 -18.29
CA THR A 346 13.22 2.75 -18.86
C THR A 346 12.11 2.30 -17.93
N LEU A 347 12.23 1.11 -17.35
CA LEU A 347 11.29 0.59 -16.36
C LEU A 347 11.22 1.50 -15.14
N ILE A 348 12.35 1.91 -14.58
CA ILE A 348 12.41 2.81 -13.42
C ILE A 348 11.71 4.15 -13.72
N VAL A 349 12.02 4.74 -14.88
CA VAL A 349 11.41 6.03 -15.28
C VAL A 349 9.90 5.89 -15.47
N ARG A 350 9.42 4.83 -16.16
CA ARG A 350 7.97 4.59 -16.35
C ARG A 350 7.26 4.30 -15.04
N SER A 351 7.86 3.53 -14.15
CA SER A 351 7.35 3.32 -12.79
C SER A 351 7.24 4.64 -12.02
N CYS A 352 8.29 5.47 -12.04
CA CYS A 352 8.30 6.80 -11.42
C CYS A 352 7.17 7.71 -11.97
N GLN A 353 6.96 7.70 -13.29
CA GLN A 353 5.87 8.45 -13.94
C GLN A 353 4.50 8.02 -13.42
N ILE A 354 4.24 6.70 -13.33
CA ILE A 354 2.97 6.18 -12.82
C ILE A 354 2.75 6.67 -11.38
N HIS A 355 3.75 6.50 -10.52
CA HIS A 355 3.67 6.91 -9.11
C HIS A 355 3.42 8.41 -8.94
N SER A 356 3.93 9.25 -9.84
CA SER A 356 3.78 10.71 -9.73
C SER A 356 2.34 11.22 -9.84
N MET A 357 1.44 10.43 -10.41
CA MET A 357 0.01 10.74 -10.51
C MET A 357 -0.87 9.71 -9.76
N MET A 358 -0.34 9.16 -8.68
CA MET A 358 -1.05 8.36 -7.69
C MET A 358 -1.23 9.16 -6.39
N PRO A 359 -2.09 8.70 -5.46
CA PRO A 359 -2.26 9.37 -4.16
C PRO A 359 -0.95 9.53 -3.39
N MET A 360 -0.05 8.57 -3.53
CA MET A 360 1.26 8.53 -2.87
C MET A 360 2.33 8.02 -3.82
N MET A 361 3.57 8.44 -3.57
CA MET A 361 4.74 8.10 -4.38
C MET A 361 5.88 7.68 -3.45
N GLN A 362 6.46 6.49 -3.64
CA GLN A 362 7.50 5.97 -2.75
C GLN A 362 8.73 5.49 -3.54
N PHE A 363 9.90 5.98 -3.14
CA PHE A 363 11.21 5.50 -3.62
C PHE A 363 11.81 4.53 -2.60
N SER A 364 12.62 3.59 -3.09
CA SER A 364 13.50 2.78 -2.25
C SER A 364 14.89 2.66 -2.87
N VAL A 365 15.01 2.05 -4.07
CA VAL A 365 16.27 2.09 -4.80
C VAL A 365 16.66 3.54 -5.10
N ALA A 366 17.93 3.89 -4.89
CA ALA A 366 18.44 5.24 -5.09
C ALA A 366 18.57 5.59 -6.59
N PRO A 367 17.73 6.48 -7.16
CA PRO A 367 17.75 6.78 -8.58
C PRO A 367 19.10 7.32 -9.06
N TRP A 368 19.78 8.13 -8.25
CA TRP A 368 21.10 8.71 -8.56
C TRP A 368 22.23 7.66 -8.67
N ARG A 369 22.04 6.47 -8.10
CA ARG A 369 23.00 5.37 -8.20
C ARG A 369 22.86 4.57 -9.50
N ILE A 370 21.63 4.46 -10.03
CA ILE A 370 21.29 3.50 -11.09
C ILE A 370 20.94 4.15 -12.42
N LEU A 371 20.62 5.45 -12.44
CA LEU A 371 20.18 6.15 -13.64
C LEU A 371 21.32 7.02 -14.24
N ASN A 372 21.34 7.14 -15.55
CA ASN A 372 22.10 8.17 -16.23
C ASN A 372 21.48 9.56 -15.94
N LYS A 373 22.20 10.62 -16.28
CA LYS A 373 21.81 12.00 -15.99
C LYS A 373 20.41 12.37 -16.52
N GLU A 374 20.09 12.03 -17.76
CA GLU A 374 18.83 12.37 -18.42
C GLU A 374 17.62 11.69 -17.73
N ASN A 375 17.78 10.39 -17.44
CA ASN A 375 16.74 9.60 -16.76
C ASN A 375 16.57 10.04 -15.30
N LEU A 376 17.66 10.41 -14.62
CA LEU A 376 17.63 10.96 -13.28
C LEU A 376 16.88 12.30 -13.26
N GLU A 377 17.19 13.22 -14.16
CA GLU A 377 16.50 14.51 -14.32
C GLU A 377 14.98 14.30 -14.58
N THR A 378 14.65 13.26 -15.36
CA THR A 378 13.25 12.88 -15.60
C THR A 378 12.57 12.41 -14.32
N CYS A 379 13.20 11.57 -13.51
CA CYS A 379 12.64 11.14 -12.22
C CYS A 379 12.49 12.30 -11.23
N ILE A 380 13.47 13.20 -11.15
CA ILE A 380 13.39 14.43 -10.33
C ILE A 380 12.21 15.30 -10.79
N LYS A 381 12.03 15.50 -12.09
CA LYS A 381 10.88 16.20 -12.67
C LYS A 381 9.56 15.63 -12.18
N TYR A 382 9.40 14.29 -12.19
CA TYR A 382 8.15 13.65 -11.79
C TYR A 382 7.96 13.60 -10.29
N ALA A 383 9.03 13.54 -9.48
CA ALA A 383 8.93 13.74 -8.03
C ALA A 383 8.43 15.16 -7.69
N LYS A 384 8.97 16.18 -8.36
CA LYS A 384 8.48 17.57 -8.23
C LYS A 384 7.07 17.77 -8.80
N TRP A 385 6.70 17.02 -9.83
CA TRP A 385 5.35 17.05 -10.38
C TRP A 385 4.34 16.50 -9.37
N HIS A 386 4.66 15.41 -8.68
CA HIS A 386 3.84 14.90 -7.59
C HIS A 386 3.64 15.95 -6.50
N GLU A 387 4.72 16.63 -6.08
CA GLU A 387 4.65 17.75 -5.13
C GLU A 387 3.74 18.89 -5.63
N GLN A 388 3.84 19.28 -6.90
CA GLN A 388 2.98 20.30 -7.51
C GLN A 388 1.52 19.90 -7.58
N LEU A 389 1.23 18.60 -7.73
CA LEU A 389 -0.12 18.05 -7.67
C LEU A 389 -0.63 17.87 -6.23
N GLY A 390 0.21 18.08 -5.22
CA GLY A 390 -0.07 17.77 -3.82
C GLY A 390 -1.38 18.38 -3.32
N ASP A 391 -1.64 19.65 -3.60
CA ASP A 391 -2.90 20.31 -3.20
C ASP A 391 -4.12 19.67 -3.86
N TYR A 392 -4.00 19.28 -5.13
CA TYR A 392 -5.09 18.59 -5.82
C TYR A 392 -5.31 17.19 -5.25
N ILE A 393 -4.25 16.39 -5.07
CA ILE A 393 -4.33 15.05 -4.50
C ILE A 393 -4.93 15.13 -3.08
N LEU A 394 -4.47 16.07 -2.28
CA LEU A 394 -5.00 16.32 -0.94
C LEU A 394 -6.50 16.69 -0.96
N SER A 395 -6.92 17.50 -1.93
CA SER A 395 -8.35 17.82 -2.09
C SER A 395 -9.18 16.56 -2.37
N GLN A 396 -8.65 15.63 -3.17
CA GLN A 396 -9.30 14.35 -3.45
C GLN A 396 -9.30 13.43 -2.22
N ALA A 397 -8.21 13.44 -1.42
CA ALA A 397 -8.16 12.71 -0.14
C ALA A 397 -9.19 13.25 0.87
N LYS A 398 -9.33 14.57 0.98
CA LYS A 398 -10.38 15.22 1.79
C LYS A 398 -11.79 14.84 1.31
N ASN A 399 -12.01 14.81 0.00
CA ASN A 399 -13.29 14.33 -0.56
C ASN A 399 -13.53 12.84 -0.21
N ALA A 400 -12.52 11.99 -0.39
CA ALA A 400 -12.62 10.57 -0.06
C ALA A 400 -12.93 10.32 1.43
N SER A 401 -12.38 11.12 2.36
CA SER A 401 -12.64 11.00 3.80
C SER A 401 -14.09 11.31 4.19
N ILE A 402 -14.82 12.03 3.33
CA ILE A 402 -16.22 12.44 3.57
C ILE A 402 -17.19 11.54 2.79
N THR A 403 -16.87 11.28 1.52
CA THR A 403 -17.79 10.61 0.58
C THR A 403 -17.52 9.12 0.41
N GLY A 404 -16.32 8.64 0.75
CA GLY A 404 -15.85 7.30 0.44
C GLY A 404 -15.41 7.12 -1.02
N GLU A 405 -15.54 8.12 -1.91
CA GLU A 405 -15.14 8.00 -3.31
C GLU A 405 -13.64 7.71 -3.44
N PRO A 406 -13.22 6.74 -4.28
CA PRO A 406 -11.81 6.43 -4.47
C PRO A 406 -11.08 7.61 -5.15
N ILE A 407 -9.79 7.79 -4.79
CA ILE A 407 -8.93 8.81 -5.42
C ILE A 407 -8.50 8.34 -6.81
N VAL A 408 -8.10 7.06 -6.94
CA VAL A 408 -7.83 6.41 -8.24
C VAL A 408 -9.09 5.68 -8.68
N ARG A 409 -9.69 6.14 -9.80
CA ARG A 409 -10.99 5.65 -10.23
C ARG A 409 -10.90 4.86 -11.52
N HIS A 410 -11.56 3.70 -11.56
CA HIS A 410 -11.75 2.94 -12.78
C HIS A 410 -12.47 3.79 -13.84
N MET A 411 -12.14 3.59 -15.11
CA MET A 411 -12.78 4.37 -16.18
C MET A 411 -14.29 4.12 -16.27
N ASP A 412 -14.77 2.89 -16.02
CA ASP A 412 -16.22 2.60 -15.99
C ASP A 412 -16.91 3.15 -14.74
N TYR A 413 -16.17 3.38 -13.63
CA TYR A 413 -16.68 4.09 -12.46
C TYR A 413 -16.99 5.56 -12.79
N ALA A 414 -16.08 6.21 -13.51
CA ALA A 414 -16.20 7.64 -13.86
C ALA A 414 -17.09 7.88 -15.10
N PHE A 415 -17.05 6.96 -16.06
CA PHE A 415 -17.74 7.07 -17.36
C PHE A 415 -18.50 5.78 -17.70
N PRO A 416 -19.56 5.47 -16.97
CA PRO A 416 -20.30 4.22 -17.16
C PRO A 416 -20.94 4.14 -18.56
N ASN A 417 -21.09 2.92 -19.08
CA ASN A 417 -21.71 2.63 -20.36
C ASN A 417 -21.01 3.27 -21.57
N GLN A 418 -19.71 3.51 -21.49
CA GLN A 418 -18.90 4.01 -22.61
C GLN A 418 -17.87 2.99 -23.11
N GLY A 419 -18.00 1.71 -22.71
CA GLY A 419 -17.12 0.60 -23.12
C GLY A 419 -15.78 0.62 -22.44
N PHE A 420 -15.75 0.98 -21.16
CA PHE A 420 -14.55 0.98 -20.32
C PHE A 420 -14.51 -0.18 -19.32
N GLU A 421 -15.41 -1.14 -19.40
CA GLU A 421 -15.59 -2.23 -18.46
C GLU A 421 -14.30 -3.05 -18.25
N GLU A 422 -13.53 -3.25 -19.32
CA GLU A 422 -12.27 -4.00 -19.33
C GLU A 422 -11.02 -3.10 -19.30
N CYS A 423 -11.17 -1.81 -19.02
CA CYS A 423 -10.06 -0.86 -19.05
C CYS A 423 -9.15 -1.03 -17.82
N ARG A 424 -7.88 -1.40 -18.03
CA ARG A 424 -6.92 -1.67 -16.95
C ARG A 424 -5.66 -0.81 -17.02
N ASP A 425 -5.51 0.01 -18.04
CA ASP A 425 -4.26 0.68 -18.40
C ASP A 425 -4.37 2.21 -18.43
N GLN A 426 -5.52 2.74 -18.05
CA GLN A 426 -5.78 4.15 -17.83
C GLN A 426 -6.80 4.34 -16.70
N TYR A 427 -6.78 5.48 -16.03
CA TYR A 427 -7.61 5.75 -14.87
C TYR A 427 -7.90 7.24 -14.73
N MET A 428 -8.87 7.59 -13.89
CA MET A 428 -9.04 8.95 -13.41
C MET A 428 -8.34 9.14 -12.08
N LEU A 429 -7.49 10.14 -11.99
CA LEU A 429 -7.02 10.68 -10.70
C LEU A 429 -8.04 11.75 -10.28
N GLY A 430 -8.85 11.39 -9.28
CA GLY A 430 -9.99 12.19 -8.88
C GLY A 430 -10.99 12.37 -10.02
N ASP A 431 -11.51 13.58 -10.13
CA ASP A 431 -12.50 13.99 -11.15
C ASP A 431 -11.90 14.76 -12.35
N LYS A 432 -10.60 15.09 -12.28
CA LYS A 432 -9.98 16.02 -13.23
C LYS A 432 -9.06 15.37 -14.26
N TYR A 433 -8.14 14.49 -13.81
CA TYR A 433 -7.07 13.98 -14.68
C TYR A 433 -7.36 12.57 -15.16
N LEU A 434 -7.52 12.38 -16.47
CA LEU A 434 -7.41 11.07 -17.10
C LEU A 434 -5.93 10.80 -17.34
N VAL A 435 -5.38 9.75 -16.73
CA VAL A 435 -3.97 9.36 -16.82
C VAL A 435 -3.84 8.09 -17.65
N ALA A 436 -2.98 8.12 -18.67
CA ALA A 436 -2.78 7.00 -19.60
C ALA A 436 -1.30 6.65 -19.72
N PRO A 437 -0.71 6.03 -18.69
CA PRO A 437 0.73 5.78 -18.64
C PRO A 437 1.18 4.69 -19.63
N ILE A 438 2.47 4.68 -19.95
CA ILE A 438 3.14 3.52 -20.56
C ILE A 438 3.36 2.48 -19.46
N MET A 439 2.85 1.27 -19.66
CA MET A 439 2.91 0.16 -18.71
C MET A 439 3.64 -1.07 -19.29
N SER A 440 4.30 -0.92 -20.40
CA SER A 440 5.09 -1.95 -21.09
C SER A 440 6.32 -1.32 -21.71
N SER A 441 7.25 -2.14 -22.19
CA SER A 441 8.39 -1.64 -22.97
C SER A 441 7.92 -0.91 -24.23
N GLY A 442 8.56 0.21 -24.55
CA GLY A 442 8.29 1.01 -25.74
C GLY A 442 7.79 2.43 -25.47
N ASN A 443 7.45 3.14 -26.57
CA ASN A 443 7.09 4.56 -26.56
C ASN A 443 5.74 4.85 -27.20
N THR A 444 4.92 3.83 -27.43
CA THR A 444 3.59 4.00 -28.03
C THR A 444 2.49 3.75 -27.03
N ARG A 445 1.52 4.65 -26.97
CA ARG A 445 0.37 4.53 -26.08
C ARG A 445 -0.95 4.69 -26.84
N THR A 446 -1.78 3.66 -26.77
CA THR A 446 -3.16 3.73 -27.26
C THR A 446 -4.08 4.13 -26.11
N VAL A 447 -4.79 5.25 -26.23
CA VAL A 447 -5.71 5.78 -25.24
C VAL A 447 -7.12 5.92 -25.81
N LYS A 448 -8.12 5.46 -25.07
CA LYS A 448 -9.53 5.67 -25.37
C LYS A 448 -10.04 6.84 -24.52
N LEU A 449 -10.51 7.91 -25.16
CA LEU A 449 -11.05 9.09 -24.48
C LEU A 449 -12.57 8.97 -24.31
N PRO A 450 -13.12 9.29 -23.13
CA PRO A 450 -14.57 9.37 -22.94
C PRO A 450 -15.22 10.43 -23.85
N LYS A 451 -16.53 10.42 -24.00
CA LYS A 451 -17.27 11.47 -24.73
C LYS A 451 -16.91 12.84 -24.18
N GLY A 452 -16.95 13.87 -25.04
CA GLY A 452 -16.56 15.24 -24.68
C GLY A 452 -15.36 15.74 -25.48
N LYS A 453 -14.67 16.75 -25.00
CA LYS A 453 -13.40 17.26 -25.54
C LYS A 453 -12.32 17.14 -24.48
N TRP A 454 -11.15 16.70 -24.89
CA TRP A 454 -10.05 16.43 -23.95
C TRP A 454 -8.78 17.14 -24.41
N LYS A 455 -8.11 17.83 -23.50
CA LYS A 455 -6.83 18.48 -23.75
C LYS A 455 -5.73 17.69 -23.05
N ASP A 456 -4.70 17.31 -23.79
CA ASP A 456 -3.55 16.57 -23.25
C ASP A 456 -2.53 17.48 -22.53
N ASP A 457 -1.49 16.82 -21.95
CA ASP A 457 -0.37 17.46 -21.26
C ASP A 457 0.45 18.43 -22.12
N LEU A 458 0.35 18.32 -23.46
CA LEU A 458 0.99 19.20 -24.43
C LEU A 458 0.07 20.32 -24.94
N GLY A 459 -1.17 20.40 -24.44
CA GLY A 459 -2.15 21.41 -24.83
C GLY A 459 -2.96 21.06 -26.09
N LYS A 460 -2.75 19.90 -26.71
CA LYS A 460 -3.50 19.45 -27.88
C LYS A 460 -4.90 18.99 -27.47
N VAL A 461 -5.90 19.40 -28.24
CA VAL A 461 -7.31 19.04 -27.99
C VAL A 461 -7.75 17.88 -28.88
N TYR A 462 -8.42 16.92 -28.26
CA TYR A 462 -8.94 15.70 -28.88
C TYR A 462 -10.45 15.63 -28.74
N LYS A 463 -11.12 15.10 -29.77
CA LYS A 463 -12.55 14.74 -29.69
C LYS A 463 -12.68 13.42 -28.91
N GLY A 464 -13.48 13.43 -27.86
CA GLY A 464 -13.79 12.23 -27.07
C GLY A 464 -14.67 11.22 -27.82
N GLY A 465 -14.90 10.06 -27.19
CA GLY A 465 -15.58 8.91 -27.77
C GLY A 465 -14.76 8.18 -28.83
N LYS A 466 -13.44 8.39 -28.87
CA LYS A 466 -12.50 7.82 -29.85
C LYS A 466 -11.25 7.28 -29.16
N THR A 467 -10.55 6.41 -29.90
CA THR A 467 -9.25 5.88 -29.52
C THR A 467 -8.15 6.57 -30.33
N TYR A 468 -7.04 6.90 -29.69
CA TYR A 468 -5.90 7.57 -30.28
C TYR A 468 -4.61 6.81 -29.95
N THR A 469 -3.69 6.75 -30.89
CA THR A 469 -2.34 6.25 -30.66
C THR A 469 -1.39 7.45 -30.56
N LEU A 470 -0.62 7.50 -29.48
CA LEU A 470 0.30 8.58 -29.16
C LEU A 470 1.74 8.05 -29.21
N ASP A 471 2.63 8.88 -29.71
CA ASP A 471 4.07 8.73 -29.46
C ASP A 471 4.39 9.40 -28.10
N VAL A 472 5.02 8.62 -27.23
CA VAL A 472 5.27 9.00 -25.83
C VAL A 472 6.72 8.77 -25.50
N PRO A 473 7.61 9.75 -25.78
CA PRO A 473 9.02 9.64 -25.42
C PRO A 473 9.18 9.40 -23.92
N LEU A 474 10.32 8.86 -23.49
CA LEU A 474 10.57 8.46 -22.10
C LEU A 474 10.39 9.62 -21.09
N SER A 475 10.64 10.86 -21.53
CA SER A 475 10.46 12.05 -20.70
C SER A 475 9.00 12.52 -20.50
N ARG A 476 8.00 11.80 -21.12
CA ARG A 476 6.58 12.19 -21.11
C ARG A 476 5.70 11.15 -20.41
N LEU A 477 4.76 11.63 -19.58
CA LEU A 477 3.61 10.89 -19.07
C LEU A 477 2.35 11.54 -19.66
N PRO A 478 1.56 10.86 -20.51
CA PRO A 478 0.32 11.44 -21.04
C PRO A 478 -0.79 11.45 -20.00
N TRP A 479 -1.37 12.63 -19.82
CA TRP A 479 -2.61 12.83 -19.09
C TRP A 479 -3.51 13.82 -19.82
N PHE A 480 -4.79 13.82 -19.51
CA PHE A 480 -5.79 14.64 -20.17
C PHE A 480 -6.71 15.28 -19.15
N VAL A 481 -7.24 16.46 -19.50
CA VAL A 481 -8.31 17.14 -18.78
C VAL A 481 -9.46 17.43 -19.73
N GLU A 482 -10.68 17.31 -19.21
CA GLU A 482 -11.86 17.67 -19.99
C GLU A 482 -11.92 19.18 -20.24
N VAL A 483 -12.27 19.57 -21.46
CA VAL A 483 -12.44 20.97 -21.87
C VAL A 483 -13.93 21.22 -22.05
N LYS A 484 -14.45 22.17 -21.29
CA LYS A 484 -15.84 22.60 -21.39
C LYS A 484 -16.13 23.38 -22.69
#